data_ef968c6e87ab47581c5a667e44d019db
#
_entry.id   ef968c6e87ab47581c5a667e44d019db
#
_cell.length_a   1.000
_cell.length_b   1.000
_cell.length_c   1.000
_cell.angle_alpha   90.00
_cell.angle_beta   90.00
_cell.angle_gamma   90.00
#
_symmetry.space_group_name_H-M   'P 1'
#
loop_
_entity.id
_entity.type
_entity.pdbx_description
1 polymer ?
#
loop_
_entity_poly.entity_id
_entity_poly.type
_entity_poly.pdbx_seq_one_letter_code
_entity_poly.pdbx_strand_id
1 'polypeptide(L)'
;MILMFYNDAYFIHWRARDNTRYIKGHCEFNARWPERVAASIGRAGPIEAISYFLHHGGQKIRKPAGFLTPQNFNELAQCIKYLPQYNDLTCKIAGYWLKALPQIPHILLCDTAYFARLPYTALKYAIPHQLQRQDVRRYGRYGLSHQWITNRIHPLIGMAQPKLISVYLGNHTNMAALNGSRPLETSFGFTTIEGMPSLTGSGNIDPTIVFNLHANGMSFKEINTLLSQKSGLAALAGQRTGLAAIFRAKPGSRCIAARDFYCYNVRKLIGSFVATLGGIDALAFFSEQPETLNSIIPDICRSFKFLGLECKKSMRPGKNIWDLTGKSSRVKIYCVRHNTWSIIEDYSVNLLRTRRIRQ
;
A
#
# COMPACT_ATOMS: atom_id res chain seq x y z
N MET A 1 -1.44 26.89 -0.97
CA MET A 1 -2.25 25.62 -0.97
C MET A 1 -1.49 24.51 -1.69
N ILE A 2 -1.52 23.27 -1.17
CA ILE A 2 -0.96 22.08 -1.89
C ILE A 2 -2.12 21.36 -2.57
N LEU A 3 -2.06 21.20 -3.90
CA LEU A 3 -2.99 20.41 -4.68
C LEU A 3 -2.42 18.99 -4.83
N MET A 4 -3.16 17.99 -4.38
CA MET A 4 -2.73 16.59 -4.33
C MET A 4 -3.58 15.74 -5.25
N PHE A 5 -2.95 14.87 -6.04
CA PHE A 5 -3.61 13.92 -6.91
C PHE A 5 -3.31 12.48 -6.51
N TYR A 6 -4.36 11.69 -6.49
CA TYR A 6 -4.34 10.24 -6.39
C TYR A 6 -5.27 9.69 -7.46
N ASN A 7 -4.93 8.58 -8.08
CA ASN A 7 -5.82 7.94 -9.05
C ASN A 7 -5.99 6.45 -8.73
N ASP A 8 -7.18 5.95 -8.95
CA ASP A 8 -7.41 4.52 -9.15
C ASP A 8 -7.40 4.20 -10.65
N ALA A 9 -7.79 2.99 -11.06
CA ALA A 9 -7.72 2.61 -12.48
C ALA A 9 -8.70 3.39 -13.39
N TYR A 10 -9.68 4.09 -12.83
CA TYR A 10 -10.79 4.69 -13.58
C TYR A 10 -10.97 6.17 -13.29
N PHE A 11 -10.65 6.61 -12.06
CA PHE A 11 -10.94 7.94 -11.58
C PHE A 11 -9.69 8.70 -11.17
N ILE A 12 -9.71 10.00 -11.44
CA ILE A 12 -8.81 10.97 -10.82
C ILE A 12 -9.48 11.45 -9.55
N HIS A 13 -8.77 11.38 -8.45
CA HIS A 13 -9.15 11.98 -7.19
C HIS A 13 -8.21 13.14 -6.90
N TRP A 14 -8.74 14.24 -6.39
CA TRP A 14 -7.90 15.34 -5.93
C TRP A 14 -8.34 15.83 -4.56
N ARG A 15 -7.38 16.38 -3.86
CA ARG A 15 -7.59 17.05 -2.60
C ARG A 15 -6.68 18.28 -2.55
N ALA A 16 -7.22 19.40 -2.09
CA ALA A 16 -6.45 20.59 -1.82
C ALA A 16 -6.65 20.99 -0.36
N ARG A 17 -5.57 21.41 0.30
CA ARG A 17 -5.63 21.95 1.65
C ARG A 17 -5.45 23.45 1.56
N ASP A 18 -6.48 24.19 1.95
CA ASP A 18 -6.46 25.63 2.18
C ASP A 18 -6.53 25.86 3.69
N ASN A 19 -5.45 26.38 4.26
CA ASN A 19 -5.24 26.65 5.70
C ASN A 19 -6.02 25.75 6.69
N THR A 20 -7.34 25.81 6.70
CA THR A 20 -8.23 25.08 7.64
C THR A 20 -9.20 24.11 6.95
N ARG A 21 -9.38 24.18 5.63
CA ARG A 21 -10.39 23.40 4.91
C ARG A 21 -9.77 22.50 3.85
N TYR A 22 -10.40 21.35 3.65
CA TYR A 22 -10.08 20.47 2.54
C TYR A 22 -11.12 20.59 1.45
N ILE A 23 -10.67 20.93 0.25
CA ILE A 23 -11.44 20.82 -0.97
C ILE A 23 -11.10 19.45 -1.57
N LYS A 24 -12.08 18.68 -1.97
CA LYS A 24 -11.91 17.35 -2.54
C LYS A 24 -12.85 17.16 -3.72
N GLY A 25 -12.42 16.35 -4.67
CA GLY A 25 -13.26 15.93 -5.79
C GLY A 25 -12.73 14.67 -6.45
N HIS A 26 -13.51 14.15 -7.35
CA HIS A 26 -13.13 13.05 -8.24
C HIS A 26 -13.88 13.16 -9.56
N CYS A 27 -13.30 12.64 -10.62
CA CYS A 27 -13.99 12.47 -11.91
C CYS A 27 -13.31 11.37 -12.73
N GLU A 28 -14.03 10.86 -13.72
CA GLU A 28 -13.42 10.04 -14.77
C GLU A 28 -12.41 10.86 -15.58
N PHE A 29 -11.38 10.19 -16.07
CA PHE A 29 -10.41 10.82 -16.95
C PHE A 29 -11.02 11.03 -18.34
N ASN A 30 -11.37 12.28 -18.65
CA ASN A 30 -11.90 12.73 -19.95
C ASN A 30 -11.35 14.13 -20.28
N ALA A 31 -11.65 14.67 -21.44
CA ALA A 31 -11.13 15.97 -21.89
C ALA A 31 -11.41 17.14 -20.93
N ARG A 32 -12.47 17.05 -20.11
CA ARG A 32 -12.90 18.13 -19.19
C ARG A 32 -12.41 17.98 -17.76
N TRP A 33 -11.54 16.99 -17.46
CA TRP A 33 -11.06 16.80 -16.09
C TRP A 33 -10.30 18.02 -15.53
N PRO A 34 -9.47 18.76 -16.32
CA PRO A 34 -8.76 19.93 -15.80
C PRO A 34 -9.71 21.04 -15.37
N GLU A 35 -10.78 21.28 -16.17
CA GLU A 35 -11.80 22.28 -15.88
C GLU A 35 -12.56 21.94 -14.58
N ARG A 36 -12.86 20.66 -14.35
CA ARG A 36 -13.51 20.20 -13.11
C ARG A 36 -12.63 20.42 -11.89
N VAL A 37 -11.33 20.14 -11.99
CA VAL A 37 -10.38 20.44 -10.92
C VAL A 37 -10.32 21.95 -10.69
N ALA A 38 -10.12 22.75 -11.74
CA ALA A 38 -10.05 24.20 -11.65
C ALA A 38 -11.32 24.81 -11.03
N ALA A 39 -12.50 24.38 -11.45
CA ALA A 39 -13.78 24.83 -10.89
C ALA A 39 -13.91 24.50 -9.40
N SER A 40 -13.43 23.32 -8.96
CA SER A 40 -13.50 22.91 -7.56
C SER A 40 -12.58 23.70 -6.64
N ILE A 41 -11.41 24.14 -7.14
CA ILE A 41 -10.38 24.85 -6.36
C ILE A 41 -10.41 26.38 -6.58
N GLY A 42 -11.24 26.88 -7.54
CA GLY A 42 -11.20 28.28 -8.02
C GLY A 42 -11.51 29.36 -6.96
N ARG A 43 -11.99 28.99 -5.77
CA ARG A 43 -12.21 29.90 -4.61
C ARG A 43 -11.18 29.69 -3.51
N ALA A 44 -10.26 28.77 -3.69
CA ALA A 44 -9.18 28.55 -2.74
C ALA A 44 -7.99 29.46 -3.05
N GLY A 45 -7.11 29.65 -2.08
CA GLY A 45 -5.90 30.46 -2.24
C GLY A 45 -4.96 29.93 -3.34
N PRO A 46 -3.84 30.60 -3.63
CA PRO A 46 -2.93 30.24 -4.71
C PRO A 46 -2.34 28.85 -4.50
N ILE A 47 -2.15 28.11 -5.61
CA ILE A 47 -1.48 26.82 -5.58
C ILE A 47 0.03 27.06 -5.37
N GLU A 48 0.58 26.55 -4.28
CA GLU A 48 2.01 26.64 -3.95
C GLU A 48 2.81 25.42 -4.36
N ALA A 49 2.16 24.28 -4.48
CA ALA A 49 2.77 23.02 -4.95
C ALA A 49 1.69 22.05 -5.45
N ILE A 50 2.10 21.15 -6.34
CA ILE A 50 1.25 20.03 -6.80
C ILE A 50 1.94 18.71 -6.52
N SER A 51 1.18 17.74 -5.97
CA SER A 51 1.71 16.41 -5.63
C SER A 51 0.97 15.32 -6.39
N TYR A 52 1.73 14.34 -6.87
CA TYR A 52 1.25 13.21 -7.66
C TYR A 52 1.63 11.91 -6.98
N PHE A 53 0.68 10.99 -6.85
CA PHE A 53 0.93 9.65 -6.35
C PHE A 53 1.21 8.69 -7.51
N LEU A 54 2.42 8.13 -7.53
CA LEU A 54 2.85 7.12 -8.50
C LEU A 54 2.80 5.74 -7.85
N HIS A 55 2.00 4.86 -8.42
CA HIS A 55 1.81 3.52 -7.88
C HIS A 55 3.01 2.60 -8.06
N HIS A 56 3.79 2.77 -9.14
CA HIS A 56 4.93 1.91 -9.43
C HIS A 56 6.06 2.67 -10.13
N GLY A 57 7.20 2.82 -9.45
CA GLY A 57 8.36 3.59 -9.93
C GLY A 57 9.38 2.78 -10.75
N GLY A 58 9.15 1.49 -10.94
CA GLY A 58 10.09 0.62 -11.63
C GLY A 58 11.48 0.62 -10.99
N GLN A 59 12.51 0.58 -11.82
CA GLN A 59 13.90 0.69 -11.36
C GLN A 59 14.42 2.13 -11.32
N LYS A 60 13.76 3.06 -12.00
CA LYS A 60 14.24 4.44 -12.16
C LYS A 60 13.90 5.31 -10.96
N ILE A 61 12.66 5.27 -10.48
CA ILE A 61 12.22 6.11 -9.38
C ILE A 61 12.39 5.36 -8.06
N ARG A 62 13.51 5.63 -7.38
CA ARG A 62 13.93 4.91 -6.17
C ARG A 62 13.81 5.72 -4.89
N LYS A 63 13.37 6.98 -4.97
CA LYS A 63 13.10 7.83 -3.81
C LYS A 63 11.61 7.87 -3.53
N PRO A 64 11.17 7.68 -2.27
CA PRO A 64 9.75 7.77 -1.87
C PRO A 64 9.10 9.10 -2.22
N ALA A 65 9.84 10.21 -2.16
CA ALA A 65 9.40 11.53 -2.58
C ALA A 65 10.52 12.29 -3.29
N GLY A 66 10.18 13.07 -4.30
CA GLY A 66 11.14 13.90 -5.05
C GLY A 66 10.43 14.98 -5.86
N PHE A 67 11.19 16.00 -6.31
CA PHE A 67 10.66 16.99 -7.22
C PHE A 67 10.59 16.43 -8.64
N LEU A 68 9.44 16.63 -9.28
CA LEU A 68 9.21 16.32 -10.68
C LEU A 68 9.47 17.58 -11.49
N THR A 69 10.30 17.47 -12.51
CA THR A 69 10.69 18.57 -13.42
C THR A 69 10.55 18.09 -14.86
N PRO A 70 10.50 19.00 -15.85
CA PRO A 70 10.53 18.61 -17.26
C PRO A 70 11.71 17.68 -17.62
N GLN A 71 12.87 17.88 -16.97
CA GLN A 71 14.10 17.11 -17.23
C GLN A 71 13.98 15.64 -16.80
N ASN A 72 13.29 15.35 -15.67
CA ASN A 72 13.12 13.98 -15.16
C ASN A 72 11.75 13.36 -15.49
N PHE A 73 10.88 14.06 -16.21
CA PHE A 73 9.55 13.57 -16.59
C PHE A 73 9.61 12.27 -17.41
N ASN A 74 10.64 12.09 -18.23
CA ASN A 74 10.84 10.86 -18.99
C ASN A 74 11.03 9.62 -18.11
N GLU A 75 11.58 9.77 -16.91
CA GLU A 75 11.69 8.66 -15.95
C GLU A 75 10.30 8.20 -15.47
N LEU A 76 9.38 9.16 -15.25
CA LEU A 76 7.99 8.87 -14.93
C LEU A 76 7.29 8.16 -16.08
N ALA A 77 7.46 8.63 -17.33
CA ALA A 77 6.84 8.01 -18.50
C ALA A 77 7.32 6.56 -18.71
N GLN A 78 8.58 6.24 -18.45
CA GLN A 78 9.11 4.88 -18.51
C GLN A 78 8.49 3.93 -17.48
N CYS A 79 7.85 4.45 -16.42
CA CYS A 79 7.20 3.64 -15.40
C CYS A 79 5.79 3.16 -15.82
N ILE A 80 5.23 3.67 -16.92
CA ILE A 80 3.88 3.28 -17.42
C ILE A 80 3.82 1.76 -17.64
N LYS A 81 4.86 1.17 -18.23
CA LYS A 81 4.92 -0.28 -18.54
C LYS A 81 4.69 -1.22 -17.35
N TYR A 82 4.98 -0.79 -16.12
CA TYR A 82 4.88 -1.65 -14.93
C TYR A 82 3.47 -1.76 -14.38
N LEU A 83 2.67 -0.70 -14.49
CA LEU A 83 1.28 -0.66 -14.01
C LEU A 83 0.46 0.32 -14.88
N PRO A 84 0.22 -0.03 -16.17
CA PRO A 84 -0.31 0.90 -17.17
C PRO A 84 -1.59 1.60 -16.74
N GLN A 85 -2.56 0.86 -16.19
CA GLN A 85 -3.88 1.38 -15.82
C GLN A 85 -3.84 2.48 -14.73
N TYR A 86 -2.73 2.58 -13.97
CA TYR A 86 -2.57 3.60 -12.94
C TYR A 86 -1.52 4.64 -13.33
N ASN A 87 -0.35 4.18 -13.79
CA ASN A 87 0.80 5.04 -14.05
C ASN A 87 0.60 5.95 -15.26
N ASP A 88 -0.10 5.48 -16.31
CA ASP A 88 -0.44 6.30 -17.48
C ASP A 88 -1.28 7.53 -17.07
N LEU A 89 -2.25 7.32 -16.19
CA LEU A 89 -3.08 8.39 -15.70
C LEU A 89 -2.30 9.39 -14.84
N THR A 90 -1.42 8.91 -13.94
CA THR A 90 -0.51 9.78 -13.19
C THR A 90 0.37 10.60 -14.14
N CYS A 91 0.91 9.98 -15.20
CA CYS A 91 1.77 10.64 -16.18
C CYS A 91 1.02 11.74 -16.94
N LYS A 92 -0.19 11.47 -17.39
CA LYS A 92 -1.06 12.45 -18.09
C LYS A 92 -1.41 13.65 -17.21
N ILE A 93 -1.79 13.41 -15.95
CA ILE A 93 -2.10 14.46 -14.99
C ILE A 93 -0.85 15.32 -14.72
N ALA A 94 0.28 14.69 -14.45
CA ALA A 94 1.53 15.39 -14.17
C ALA A 94 2.02 16.20 -15.39
N GLY A 95 1.93 15.62 -16.61
CA GLY A 95 2.31 16.31 -17.85
C GLY A 95 1.45 17.53 -18.15
N TYR A 96 0.16 17.48 -17.84
CA TYR A 96 -0.73 18.64 -17.96
C TYR A 96 -0.31 19.77 -17.02
N TRP A 97 -0.17 19.50 -15.74
CA TRP A 97 0.13 20.53 -14.74
C TRP A 97 1.56 21.09 -14.84
N LEU A 98 2.54 20.27 -15.25
CA LEU A 98 3.89 20.75 -15.53
C LEU A 98 3.91 21.80 -16.66
N LYS A 99 3.01 21.69 -17.64
CA LYS A 99 2.85 22.69 -18.72
C LYS A 99 2.03 23.89 -18.26
N ALA A 100 0.96 23.67 -17.50
CA ALA A 100 0.04 24.72 -17.08
C ALA A 100 0.64 25.64 -15.99
N LEU A 101 1.42 25.09 -15.08
CA LEU A 101 2.00 25.79 -13.91
C LEU A 101 3.48 25.42 -13.70
N PRO A 102 4.37 25.69 -14.68
CA PRO A 102 5.78 25.26 -14.63
C PRO A 102 6.59 25.94 -13.52
N GLN A 103 6.13 27.08 -13.01
CA GLN A 103 6.83 27.91 -12.01
C GLN A 103 6.70 27.39 -10.58
N ILE A 104 5.70 26.54 -10.29
CA ILE A 104 5.49 26.01 -8.94
C ILE A 104 6.16 24.64 -8.76
N PRO A 105 6.48 24.23 -7.53
CA PRO A 105 7.02 22.91 -7.25
C PRO A 105 6.02 21.80 -7.59
N HIS A 106 6.47 20.81 -8.39
CA HIS A 106 5.77 19.56 -8.62
C HIS A 106 6.46 18.46 -7.83
N ILE A 107 5.68 17.66 -7.09
CA ILE A 107 6.18 16.61 -6.18
C ILE A 107 5.66 15.27 -6.67
N LEU A 108 6.57 14.33 -6.88
CA LEU A 108 6.24 12.94 -7.19
C LEU A 108 6.47 12.07 -5.96
N LEU A 109 5.43 11.36 -5.55
CA LEU A 109 5.46 10.38 -4.47
C LEU A 109 5.38 9.00 -5.08
N CYS A 110 6.37 8.13 -4.82
CA CYS A 110 6.47 6.83 -5.44
C CYS A 110 6.29 5.69 -4.43
N ASP A 111 5.21 4.93 -4.57
CA ASP A 111 4.79 3.91 -3.62
C ASP A 111 5.79 2.74 -3.48
N THR A 112 6.30 2.22 -4.60
CA THR A 112 7.26 1.10 -4.57
C THR A 112 8.67 1.50 -4.17
N ALA A 113 9.00 2.80 -4.17
CA ALA A 113 10.37 3.26 -3.96
C ALA A 113 10.92 2.99 -2.55
N TYR A 114 10.06 2.86 -1.54
CA TYR A 114 10.47 2.45 -0.20
C TYR A 114 11.16 1.08 -0.19
N PHE A 115 10.64 0.13 -0.97
CA PHE A 115 11.16 -1.22 -1.12
C PHE A 115 12.36 -1.32 -2.08
N ALA A 116 12.79 -0.23 -2.71
CA ALA A 116 14.04 -0.21 -3.47
C ALA A 116 15.29 -0.47 -2.58
N ARG A 117 15.13 -0.41 -1.25
CA ARG A 117 16.16 -0.64 -0.23
C ARG A 117 16.14 -2.05 0.37
N LEU A 118 15.30 -2.95 -0.13
CA LEU A 118 15.30 -4.36 0.28
C LEU A 118 16.66 -5.01 0.04
N PRO A 119 17.07 -5.99 0.88
CA PRO A 119 18.25 -6.81 0.61
C PRO A 119 18.16 -7.54 -0.73
N TYR A 120 19.30 -7.86 -1.31
CA TYR A 120 19.38 -8.59 -2.58
C TYR A 120 18.54 -9.88 -2.56
N THR A 121 18.63 -10.65 -1.48
CA THR A 121 17.91 -11.92 -1.27
C THR A 121 16.39 -11.77 -1.28
N ALA A 122 15.87 -10.63 -0.78
CA ALA A 122 14.45 -10.32 -0.78
C ALA A 122 13.96 -9.72 -2.11
N LEU A 123 14.89 -9.18 -2.92
CA LEU A 123 14.56 -8.53 -4.21
C LEU A 123 14.47 -9.51 -5.37
N LYS A 124 15.19 -10.64 -5.32
CA LYS A 124 15.41 -11.50 -6.48
C LYS A 124 14.52 -12.74 -6.45
N TYR A 125 14.18 -13.18 -7.64
CA TYR A 125 13.64 -14.52 -7.86
C TYR A 125 14.77 -15.48 -8.26
N ALA A 126 14.61 -16.76 -7.97
CA ALA A 126 15.52 -17.82 -8.40
C ALA A 126 15.25 -18.19 -9.87
N ILE A 127 15.50 -17.27 -10.79
CA ILE A 127 15.29 -17.38 -12.22
C ILE A 127 16.59 -17.03 -12.98
N PRO A 128 16.77 -17.46 -14.24
CA PRO A 128 17.94 -17.14 -15.03
C PRO A 128 18.28 -15.65 -15.06
N HIS A 129 19.57 -15.34 -15.00
CA HIS A 129 20.06 -13.96 -14.91
C HIS A 129 19.61 -13.07 -16.08
N GLN A 130 19.40 -13.66 -17.25
CA GLN A 130 18.88 -12.95 -18.43
C GLN A 130 17.49 -12.34 -18.18
N LEU A 131 16.58 -13.06 -17.50
CA LEU A 131 15.26 -12.56 -17.12
C LEU A 131 15.34 -11.50 -16.00
N GLN A 132 16.28 -11.65 -15.07
CA GLN A 132 16.51 -10.64 -14.03
C GLN A 132 16.98 -9.28 -14.61
N ARG A 133 17.71 -9.29 -15.74
CA ARG A 133 18.11 -8.08 -16.48
C ARG A 133 16.94 -7.37 -17.14
N GLN A 134 15.81 -8.06 -17.37
CA GLN A 134 14.58 -7.51 -17.93
C GLN A 134 13.66 -6.89 -16.87
N ASP A 135 14.22 -6.42 -15.77
CA ASP A 135 13.48 -5.81 -14.63
C ASP A 135 12.60 -6.79 -13.85
N VAL A 136 12.74 -8.12 -14.03
CA VAL A 136 11.99 -9.13 -13.29
C VAL A 136 12.59 -9.28 -11.88
N ARG A 137 11.94 -8.61 -10.92
CA ARG A 137 12.32 -8.60 -9.50
C ARG A 137 11.10 -8.28 -8.65
N ARG A 138 11.23 -8.44 -7.34
CA ARG A 138 10.20 -8.00 -6.40
C ARG A 138 10.29 -6.48 -6.21
N TYR A 139 9.15 -5.82 -6.28
CA TYR A 139 9.03 -4.37 -6.12
C TYR A 139 8.29 -3.98 -4.85
N GLY A 140 7.40 -4.86 -4.36
CA GLY A 140 6.49 -4.53 -3.28
C GLY A 140 5.43 -3.50 -3.70
N ARG A 141 4.58 -3.13 -2.76
CA ARG A 141 3.60 -2.06 -2.88
C ARG A 141 3.19 -1.58 -1.49
N TYR A 142 2.44 -0.47 -1.40
CA TYR A 142 2.11 0.20 -0.13
C TYR A 142 3.35 0.65 0.66
N GLY A 143 4.47 0.87 -0.02
CA GLY A 143 5.73 1.24 0.61
C GLY A 143 5.66 2.56 1.35
N LEU A 144 5.00 3.58 0.77
CA LEU A 144 4.76 4.87 1.44
C LEU A 144 3.90 4.69 2.69
N SER A 145 2.90 3.80 2.64
CA SER A 145 2.05 3.48 3.79
C SER A 145 2.85 2.80 4.90
N HIS A 146 3.64 1.77 4.57
CA HIS A 146 4.50 1.08 5.55
C HIS A 146 5.51 2.03 6.18
N GLN A 147 6.15 2.90 5.40
CA GLN A 147 7.09 3.89 5.92
C GLN A 147 6.39 4.90 6.83
N TRP A 148 5.22 5.39 6.42
CA TRP A 148 4.43 6.36 7.18
C TRP A 148 3.94 5.79 8.52
N ILE A 149 3.47 4.53 8.53
CA ILE A 149 3.08 3.82 9.75
C ILE A 149 4.29 3.62 10.65
N THR A 150 5.41 3.15 10.09
CA THR A 150 6.66 2.92 10.83
C THR A 150 7.11 4.20 11.55
N ASN A 151 7.13 5.33 10.86
CA ASN A 151 7.53 6.62 11.43
C ASN A 151 6.65 7.05 12.60
N ARG A 152 5.36 6.64 12.63
CA ARG A 152 4.43 6.94 13.72
C ARG A 152 4.51 5.98 14.90
N ILE A 153 4.80 4.72 14.61
CA ILE A 153 4.84 3.66 15.63
C ILE A 153 6.22 3.56 16.28
N HIS A 154 7.30 3.79 15.55
CA HIS A 154 8.66 3.69 16.05
C HIS A 154 8.90 4.46 17.38
N PRO A 155 8.49 5.75 17.49
CA PRO A 155 8.65 6.48 18.76
C PRO A 155 7.88 5.86 19.94
N LEU A 156 6.75 5.16 19.66
CA LEU A 156 5.93 4.52 20.68
C LEU A 156 6.50 3.19 21.18
N ILE A 157 7.38 2.57 20.39
CA ILE A 157 8.06 1.32 20.79
C ILE A 157 9.19 1.61 21.79
N GLY A 158 9.85 2.77 21.66
CA GLY A 158 10.93 3.19 22.57
C GLY A 158 12.26 2.46 22.37
N MET A 159 12.49 1.87 21.20
CA MET A 159 13.72 1.15 20.82
C MET A 159 14.37 1.83 19.61
N ALA A 160 15.70 1.84 19.52
CA ALA A 160 16.43 2.47 18.41
C ALA A 160 16.24 1.74 17.08
N GLN A 161 16.24 0.41 17.09
CA GLN A 161 16.10 -0.44 15.90
C GLN A 161 15.11 -1.58 16.14
N PRO A 162 13.79 -1.29 16.32
CA PRO A 162 12.80 -2.32 16.61
C PRO A 162 12.58 -3.23 15.41
N LYS A 163 12.44 -4.53 15.67
CA LYS A 163 11.99 -5.55 14.73
C LYS A 163 10.47 -5.43 14.59
N LEU A 164 10.01 -4.71 13.58
CA LEU A 164 8.61 -4.39 13.34
C LEU A 164 8.06 -5.17 12.16
N ILE A 165 6.91 -5.80 12.33
CA ILE A 165 6.09 -6.28 11.22
C ILE A 165 4.91 -5.33 11.04
N SER A 166 4.84 -4.72 9.88
CA SER A 166 3.77 -3.79 9.49
C SER A 166 2.79 -4.51 8.56
N VAL A 167 1.51 -4.54 8.91
CA VAL A 167 0.47 -5.38 8.28
C VAL A 167 -0.69 -4.52 7.81
N TYR A 168 -0.80 -4.31 6.50
CA TYR A 168 -1.98 -3.70 5.89
C TYR A 168 -3.08 -4.73 5.70
N LEU A 169 -4.22 -4.52 6.35
CA LEU A 169 -5.42 -5.34 6.22
C LEU A 169 -6.51 -4.54 5.49
N GLY A 170 -6.52 -4.66 4.18
CA GLY A 170 -7.44 -3.98 3.27
C GLY A 170 -7.81 -4.86 2.09
N ASN A 171 -8.44 -4.27 1.05
CA ASN A 171 -8.81 -4.99 -0.17
C ASN A 171 -7.63 -5.70 -0.84
N HIS A 172 -6.42 -5.17 -0.67
CA HIS A 172 -5.16 -5.78 -1.06
C HIS A 172 -4.26 -5.89 0.17
N THR A 173 -4.27 -7.03 0.83
CA THR A 173 -3.46 -7.26 2.01
C THR A 173 -1.97 -7.28 1.68
N ASN A 174 -1.20 -6.48 2.40
CA ASN A 174 0.27 -6.43 2.25
C ASN A 174 0.96 -6.38 3.61
N MET A 175 2.16 -6.92 3.68
CA MET A 175 2.99 -6.93 4.87
C MET A 175 4.42 -6.53 4.55
N ALA A 176 5.09 -5.93 5.53
CA ALA A 176 6.51 -5.62 5.48
C ALA A 176 7.20 -5.98 6.80
N ALA A 177 8.37 -6.60 6.70
CA ALA A 177 9.28 -6.83 7.82
C ALA A 177 10.34 -5.72 7.83
N LEU A 178 10.53 -5.10 8.98
CA LEU A 178 11.31 -3.87 9.14
C LEU A 178 12.27 -3.99 10.33
N ASN A 179 13.51 -3.59 10.14
CA ASN A 179 14.45 -3.36 11.23
C ASN A 179 14.68 -1.84 11.36
N GLY A 180 14.15 -1.25 12.42
CA GLY A 180 13.99 0.20 12.50
C GLY A 180 13.12 0.72 11.35
N SER A 181 13.67 1.62 10.53
CA SER A 181 13.00 2.14 9.32
C SER A 181 13.42 1.43 8.02
N ARG A 182 14.29 0.40 8.09
CA ARG A 182 14.80 -0.32 6.93
C ARG A 182 13.91 -1.52 6.62
N PRO A 183 13.32 -1.62 5.41
CA PRO A 183 12.58 -2.81 4.99
C PRO A 183 13.56 -3.97 4.71
N LEU A 184 13.25 -5.15 5.23
CA LEU A 184 13.99 -6.40 4.99
C LEU A 184 13.21 -7.38 4.14
N GLU A 185 11.85 -7.32 4.18
CA GLU A 185 10.97 -8.18 3.39
C GLU A 185 9.65 -7.47 3.11
N THR A 186 8.96 -7.88 2.04
CA THR A 186 7.59 -7.47 1.72
C THR A 186 6.83 -8.63 1.09
N SER A 187 5.51 -8.69 1.29
CA SER A 187 4.69 -9.78 0.78
C SER A 187 4.35 -9.67 -0.71
N PHE A 188 4.34 -8.48 -1.29
CA PHE A 188 4.13 -8.32 -2.72
C PHE A 188 5.44 -8.46 -3.50
N GLY A 189 5.37 -9.10 -4.65
CA GLY A 189 6.50 -9.37 -5.51
C GLY A 189 6.59 -8.46 -6.72
N PHE A 190 6.63 -9.08 -7.90
CA PHE A 190 6.66 -8.39 -9.20
C PHE A 190 5.35 -7.65 -9.46
N THR A 191 4.22 -8.27 -9.11
CA THR A 191 2.88 -7.66 -9.15
C THR A 191 2.17 -7.85 -7.81
N THR A 192 0.92 -7.36 -7.71
CA THR A 192 0.05 -7.54 -6.54
C THR A 192 -0.70 -8.88 -6.53
N ILE A 193 -0.47 -9.74 -7.52
CA ILE A 193 -1.00 -11.11 -7.52
C ILE A 193 -0.19 -11.98 -6.56
N GLU A 194 1.15 -11.80 -6.55
CA GLU A 194 2.02 -12.50 -5.60
C GLU A 194 1.76 -12.02 -4.17
N GLY A 195 1.81 -12.94 -3.22
CA GLY A 195 1.70 -12.67 -1.79
C GLY A 195 0.38 -13.17 -1.20
N MET A 196 -0.21 -12.35 -0.35
CA MET A 196 -1.44 -12.68 0.36
C MET A 196 -2.65 -12.72 -0.57
N PRO A 197 -3.59 -13.66 -0.35
CA PRO A 197 -4.91 -13.57 -0.95
C PRO A 197 -5.55 -12.23 -0.57
N SER A 198 -6.09 -11.54 -1.57
CA SER A 198 -6.81 -10.28 -1.37
C SER A 198 -8.33 -10.51 -1.44
N LEU A 199 -9.12 -9.44 -1.43
CA LEU A 199 -10.57 -9.59 -1.61
C LEU A 199 -10.91 -10.31 -2.92
N THR A 200 -10.23 -9.97 -4.02
CA THR A 200 -10.50 -10.50 -5.37
C THR A 200 -9.29 -11.15 -6.04
N GLY A 201 -8.10 -11.05 -5.46
CA GLY A 201 -6.87 -11.63 -6.00
C GLY A 201 -6.51 -12.94 -5.31
N SER A 202 -6.01 -13.89 -6.10
CA SER A 202 -5.71 -15.25 -5.64
C SER A 202 -4.61 -15.32 -4.56
N GLY A 203 -3.67 -14.38 -4.57
CA GLY A 203 -2.42 -14.55 -3.85
C GLY A 203 -1.52 -15.60 -4.53
N ASN A 204 -0.56 -16.12 -3.78
CA ASN A 204 0.35 -17.16 -4.26
C ASN A 204 -0.39 -18.42 -4.70
N ILE A 205 -0.13 -18.87 -5.92
CA ILE A 205 -0.60 -20.13 -6.48
C ILE A 205 0.58 -20.87 -7.12
N ASP A 206 0.42 -22.16 -7.37
CA ASP A 206 1.35 -22.91 -8.19
C ASP A 206 1.29 -22.38 -9.65
N PRO A 207 2.43 -22.00 -10.26
CA PRO A 207 2.48 -21.54 -11.65
C PRO A 207 1.89 -22.53 -12.67
N THR A 208 1.92 -23.83 -12.37
CA THR A 208 1.36 -24.86 -13.25
C THR A 208 -0.16 -24.73 -13.43
N ILE A 209 -0.86 -24.10 -12.49
CA ILE A 209 -2.28 -23.77 -12.64
C ILE A 209 -2.51 -22.86 -13.84
N VAL A 210 -1.62 -21.88 -14.07
CA VAL A 210 -1.71 -20.96 -15.23
C VAL A 210 -1.56 -21.73 -16.54
N PHE A 211 -0.60 -22.65 -16.60
CA PHE A 211 -0.37 -23.48 -17.79
C PHE A 211 -1.55 -24.43 -18.05
N ASN A 212 -2.10 -25.03 -17.01
CA ASN A 212 -3.27 -25.92 -17.11
C ASN A 212 -4.51 -25.15 -17.62
N LEU A 213 -4.80 -23.98 -17.07
CA LEU A 213 -5.92 -23.15 -17.53
C LEU A 213 -5.76 -22.74 -19.00
N HIS A 214 -4.53 -22.40 -19.40
CA HIS A 214 -4.24 -22.04 -20.79
C HIS A 214 -4.40 -23.25 -21.74
N ALA A 215 -3.90 -24.42 -21.35
CA ALA A 215 -4.05 -25.66 -22.11
C ALA A 215 -5.52 -26.07 -22.28
N ASN A 216 -6.39 -25.71 -21.33
CA ASN A 216 -7.85 -25.91 -21.42
C ASN A 216 -8.59 -24.77 -22.15
N GLY A 217 -7.88 -23.92 -22.93
CA GLY A 217 -8.45 -22.94 -23.84
C GLY A 217 -8.65 -21.53 -23.28
N MET A 218 -8.27 -21.27 -22.03
CA MET A 218 -8.38 -19.93 -21.46
C MET A 218 -7.22 -19.05 -21.97
N SER A 219 -7.51 -17.86 -22.47
CA SER A 219 -6.49 -16.88 -22.87
C SER A 219 -5.73 -16.32 -21.66
N PHE A 220 -4.49 -15.87 -21.86
CA PHE A 220 -3.71 -15.22 -20.78
C PHE A 220 -4.40 -13.98 -20.19
N LYS A 221 -5.19 -13.25 -20.99
CA LYS A 221 -5.98 -12.11 -20.52
C LYS A 221 -7.08 -12.55 -19.56
N GLU A 222 -7.79 -13.64 -19.89
CA GLU A 222 -8.82 -14.22 -19.02
C GLU A 222 -8.24 -14.79 -17.75
N ILE A 223 -7.09 -15.50 -17.82
CA ILE A 223 -6.37 -16.01 -16.66
C ILE A 223 -5.93 -14.87 -15.75
N ASN A 224 -5.35 -13.81 -16.30
CA ASN A 224 -4.98 -12.63 -15.50
C ASN A 224 -6.20 -12.01 -14.82
N THR A 225 -7.33 -11.87 -15.51
CA THR A 225 -8.58 -11.37 -14.95
C THR A 225 -9.11 -12.30 -13.85
N LEU A 226 -9.06 -13.62 -14.08
CA LEU A 226 -9.47 -14.61 -13.10
C LEU A 226 -8.67 -14.48 -11.80
N LEU A 227 -7.34 -14.47 -11.90
CA LEU A 227 -6.45 -14.47 -10.75
C LEU A 227 -6.42 -13.11 -10.00
N SER A 228 -6.60 -12.00 -10.71
CA SER A 228 -6.52 -10.67 -10.10
C SER A 228 -7.85 -10.07 -9.63
N GLN A 229 -8.98 -10.49 -10.23
CA GLN A 229 -10.28 -9.82 -10.03
C GLN A 229 -11.44 -10.76 -9.68
N LYS A 230 -11.34 -12.06 -9.99
CA LYS A 230 -12.44 -13.04 -9.82
C LYS A 230 -12.10 -14.16 -8.84
N SER A 231 -10.97 -14.05 -8.14
CA SER A 231 -10.47 -15.00 -7.15
C SER A 231 -10.57 -14.45 -5.73
N GLY A 232 -9.71 -14.87 -4.84
CA GLY A 232 -9.54 -14.35 -3.49
C GLY A 232 -10.67 -14.70 -2.54
N LEU A 233 -10.79 -13.88 -1.49
CA LEU A 233 -11.72 -14.15 -0.39
C LEU A 233 -13.19 -14.07 -0.81
N ALA A 234 -13.52 -13.19 -1.77
CA ALA A 234 -14.88 -13.08 -2.30
C ALA A 234 -15.29 -14.36 -3.04
N ALA A 235 -14.38 -14.97 -3.80
CA ALA A 235 -14.64 -16.25 -4.46
C ALA A 235 -14.84 -17.38 -3.45
N LEU A 236 -14.01 -17.44 -2.40
CA LEU A 236 -14.15 -18.42 -1.31
C LEU A 236 -15.44 -18.26 -0.50
N ALA A 237 -15.92 -17.02 -0.35
CA ALA A 237 -17.19 -16.73 0.31
C ALA A 237 -18.42 -17.05 -0.57
N GLY A 238 -18.22 -17.39 -1.85
CA GLY A 238 -19.30 -17.71 -2.79
C GLY A 238 -20.16 -16.54 -3.23
N GLN A 239 -19.72 -15.29 -2.98
CA GLN A 239 -20.48 -14.06 -3.28
C GLN A 239 -19.55 -12.86 -3.52
N ARG A 240 -20.08 -11.78 -4.09
CA ARG A 240 -19.46 -10.43 -4.07
C ARG A 240 -19.58 -9.82 -2.67
N THR A 241 -18.79 -10.33 -1.72
CA THR A 241 -18.86 -9.95 -0.31
C THR A 241 -17.66 -9.08 0.02
N GLY A 242 -17.86 -7.93 0.67
CA GLY A 242 -16.78 -7.05 1.10
C GLY A 242 -16.02 -7.63 2.33
N LEU A 243 -14.77 -7.20 2.52
CA LEU A 243 -13.91 -7.65 3.63
C LEU A 243 -14.54 -7.49 5.01
N ALA A 244 -15.29 -6.41 5.24
CA ALA A 244 -15.95 -6.17 6.53
C ALA A 244 -16.92 -7.29 6.92
N ALA A 245 -17.66 -7.84 5.95
CA ALA A 245 -18.57 -8.97 6.19
C ALA A 245 -17.79 -10.27 6.46
N ILE A 246 -16.71 -10.51 5.72
CA ILE A 246 -15.83 -11.67 5.93
C ILE A 246 -15.19 -11.59 7.32
N PHE A 247 -14.65 -10.44 7.72
CA PHE A 247 -13.98 -10.30 9.01
C PHE A 247 -14.93 -10.45 10.21
N ARG A 248 -16.21 -10.08 10.04
CA ARG A 248 -17.26 -10.23 11.06
C ARG A 248 -17.99 -11.59 11.01
N ALA A 249 -17.57 -12.49 10.11
CA ALA A 249 -18.21 -13.79 9.96
C ALA A 249 -18.20 -14.59 11.27
N LYS A 250 -19.36 -15.19 11.59
CA LYS A 250 -19.55 -16.07 12.75
C LYS A 250 -19.59 -17.54 12.31
N PRO A 251 -19.38 -18.48 13.23
CA PRO A 251 -19.61 -19.91 12.95
C PRO A 251 -20.96 -20.14 12.28
N GLY A 252 -21.01 -21.01 11.26
CA GLY A 252 -22.20 -21.26 10.44
C GLY A 252 -22.43 -20.28 9.29
N SER A 253 -21.72 -19.15 9.22
CA SER A 253 -21.75 -18.22 8.09
C SER A 253 -20.99 -18.78 6.89
N ARG A 254 -21.47 -18.53 5.66
CA ARG A 254 -20.75 -18.85 4.41
C ARG A 254 -19.36 -18.18 4.32
N CYS A 255 -19.19 -17.03 4.99
CA CYS A 255 -17.94 -16.29 4.99
C CYS A 255 -16.92 -16.86 5.99
N ILE A 256 -17.27 -17.82 6.86
CA ILE A 256 -16.34 -18.28 7.90
C ILE A 256 -15.11 -18.97 7.31
N ALA A 257 -15.30 -19.79 6.29
CA ALA A 257 -14.19 -20.48 5.60
C ALA A 257 -13.20 -19.46 4.96
N ALA A 258 -13.70 -18.39 4.33
CA ALA A 258 -12.90 -17.34 3.78
C ALA A 258 -12.13 -16.55 4.87
N ARG A 259 -12.78 -16.28 6.02
CA ARG A 259 -12.17 -15.64 7.18
C ARG A 259 -11.04 -16.51 7.78
N ASP A 260 -11.30 -17.78 7.97
CA ASP A 260 -10.33 -18.71 8.56
C ASP A 260 -9.13 -18.92 7.63
N PHE A 261 -9.39 -19.07 6.32
CA PHE A 261 -8.35 -19.11 5.30
C PHE A 261 -7.49 -17.84 5.31
N TYR A 262 -8.10 -16.68 5.42
CA TYR A 262 -7.39 -15.41 5.52
C TYR A 262 -6.51 -15.34 6.76
N CYS A 263 -7.08 -15.60 7.94
CA CYS A 263 -6.34 -15.58 9.20
C CYS A 263 -5.17 -16.57 9.19
N TYR A 264 -5.37 -17.76 8.61
CA TYR A 264 -4.31 -18.76 8.46
C TYR A 264 -3.14 -18.23 7.64
N ASN A 265 -3.41 -17.62 6.47
CA ASN A 265 -2.37 -17.09 5.60
C ASN A 265 -1.66 -15.86 6.23
N VAL A 266 -2.40 -14.98 6.91
CA VAL A 266 -1.82 -13.86 7.67
C VAL A 266 -0.84 -14.39 8.72
N ARG A 267 -1.23 -15.41 9.51
CA ARG A 267 -0.37 -16.02 10.52
C ARG A 267 0.88 -16.65 9.94
N LYS A 268 0.74 -17.43 8.86
CA LYS A 268 1.91 -18.02 8.16
C LYS A 268 2.92 -16.97 7.76
N LEU A 269 2.45 -15.90 7.16
CA LEU A 269 3.32 -14.85 6.65
C LEU A 269 3.97 -14.04 7.79
N ILE A 270 3.22 -13.71 8.84
CA ILE A 270 3.82 -13.10 10.04
C ILE A 270 4.91 -14.02 10.61
N GLY A 271 4.66 -15.33 10.73
CA GLY A 271 5.65 -16.29 11.19
C GLY A 271 6.92 -16.32 10.35
N SER A 272 6.80 -16.28 9.01
CA SER A 272 7.96 -16.20 8.13
C SER A 272 8.75 -14.89 8.30
N PHE A 273 8.07 -13.77 8.55
CA PHE A 273 8.70 -12.48 8.78
C PHE A 273 9.36 -12.38 10.16
N VAL A 274 8.81 -13.05 11.17
CA VAL A 274 9.49 -13.22 12.47
C VAL A 274 10.82 -13.94 12.29
N ALA A 275 10.85 -15.00 11.48
CA ALA A 275 12.08 -15.72 11.16
C ALA A 275 13.07 -14.82 10.37
N THR A 276 12.60 -14.08 9.37
CA THR A 276 13.42 -13.13 8.60
C THR A 276 14.06 -12.05 9.48
N LEU A 277 13.35 -11.58 10.51
CA LEU A 277 13.82 -10.57 11.45
C LEU A 277 14.68 -11.18 12.59
N GLY A 278 14.65 -12.50 12.78
CA GLY A 278 15.25 -13.15 13.94
C GLY A 278 14.57 -12.75 15.26
N GLY A 279 13.25 -12.57 15.23
CA GLY A 279 12.41 -12.16 16.36
C GLY A 279 11.43 -11.05 16.00
N ILE A 280 10.70 -10.53 17.00
CA ILE A 280 9.73 -9.44 16.83
C ILE A 280 9.62 -8.60 18.10
N ASP A 281 9.65 -7.27 17.95
CA ASP A 281 9.45 -6.31 19.05
C ASP A 281 8.06 -5.64 18.95
N ALA A 282 7.55 -5.49 17.72
CA ALA A 282 6.25 -4.88 17.50
C ALA A 282 5.52 -5.43 16.26
N LEU A 283 4.19 -5.43 16.35
CA LEU A 283 3.26 -5.78 15.29
C LEU A 283 2.30 -4.61 15.09
N ALA A 284 2.32 -3.99 13.91
CA ALA A 284 1.47 -2.84 13.59
C ALA A 284 0.50 -3.19 12.47
N PHE A 285 -0.78 -3.31 12.80
CA PHE A 285 -1.87 -3.44 11.83
C PHE A 285 -2.33 -2.08 11.37
N PHE A 286 -2.73 -1.93 10.11
CA PHE A 286 -3.36 -0.72 9.63
C PHE A 286 -4.40 -0.99 8.54
N SER A 287 -5.41 -0.12 8.47
CA SER A 287 -6.53 -0.20 7.53
C SER A 287 -7.21 1.16 7.42
N GLU A 288 -7.92 1.40 6.32
CA GLU A 288 -8.84 2.54 6.18
C GLU A 288 -10.03 2.42 7.14
N GLN A 289 -10.41 1.21 7.47
CA GLN A 289 -11.54 0.88 8.36
C GLN A 289 -11.09 0.01 9.53
N PRO A 290 -10.23 0.53 10.44
CA PRO A 290 -9.63 -0.28 11.50
C PRO A 290 -10.67 -0.90 12.44
N GLU A 291 -11.86 -0.32 12.58
CA GLU A 291 -12.93 -0.88 13.41
C GLU A 291 -13.40 -2.27 12.95
N THR A 292 -13.25 -2.57 11.66
CA THR A 292 -13.59 -3.90 11.12
C THR A 292 -12.60 -4.98 11.57
N LEU A 293 -11.42 -4.56 12.05
CA LEU A 293 -10.35 -5.46 12.46
C LEU A 293 -10.47 -5.92 13.91
N ASN A 294 -11.44 -5.40 14.70
CA ASN A 294 -11.63 -5.76 16.10
C ASN A 294 -11.74 -7.25 16.35
N SER A 295 -12.38 -7.99 15.44
CA SER A 295 -12.59 -9.43 15.56
C SER A 295 -11.42 -10.27 15.04
N ILE A 296 -10.62 -9.72 14.12
CA ILE A 296 -9.60 -10.48 13.40
C ILE A 296 -8.21 -10.35 14.03
N ILE A 297 -7.84 -9.16 14.53
CA ILE A 297 -6.52 -8.94 15.16
C ILE A 297 -6.29 -9.85 16.36
N PRO A 298 -7.23 -9.99 17.35
CA PRO A 298 -7.03 -10.90 18.47
C PRO A 298 -6.90 -12.37 18.03
N ASP A 299 -7.63 -12.78 16.99
CA ASP A 299 -7.55 -14.16 16.46
C ASP A 299 -6.20 -14.43 15.79
N ILE A 300 -5.66 -13.45 15.06
CA ILE A 300 -4.31 -13.52 14.47
C ILE A 300 -3.28 -13.62 15.59
N CYS A 301 -3.31 -12.72 16.57
CA CYS A 301 -2.34 -12.64 17.65
C CYS A 301 -2.32 -13.86 18.56
N ARG A 302 -3.47 -14.54 18.74
CA ARG A 302 -3.58 -15.73 19.61
C ARG A 302 -2.59 -16.83 19.26
N SER A 303 -2.26 -16.99 17.99
CA SER A 303 -1.32 -18.00 17.51
C SER A 303 0.14 -17.70 17.86
N PHE A 304 0.44 -16.48 18.30
CA PHE A 304 1.81 -16.03 18.62
C PHE A 304 2.05 -15.89 20.14
N LYS A 305 1.22 -16.52 20.98
CA LYS A 305 1.42 -16.55 22.43
C LYS A 305 2.81 -17.07 22.82
N PHE A 306 3.33 -18.03 22.05
CA PHE A 306 4.66 -18.60 22.28
C PHE A 306 5.81 -17.57 22.11
N LEU A 307 5.56 -16.46 21.38
CA LEU A 307 6.48 -15.31 21.26
C LEU A 307 6.23 -14.27 22.37
N GLY A 308 5.30 -14.50 23.26
CA GLY A 308 4.91 -13.56 24.31
C GLY A 308 3.95 -12.46 23.82
N LEU A 309 3.19 -12.70 22.73
CA LEU A 309 2.13 -11.79 22.30
C LEU A 309 0.87 -11.99 23.14
N GLU A 310 0.40 -10.91 23.74
CA GLU A 310 -0.94 -10.81 24.29
C GLU A 310 -1.64 -9.57 23.73
N CYS A 311 -2.81 -9.75 23.14
CA CYS A 311 -3.57 -8.68 22.48
C CYS A 311 -4.81 -8.31 23.29
N LYS A 312 -5.05 -7.02 23.51
CA LYS A 312 -6.33 -6.49 24.04
C LYS A 312 -7.47 -6.80 23.07
N LYS A 313 -8.66 -7.06 23.61
CA LYS A 313 -9.81 -7.56 22.84
C LYS A 313 -10.54 -6.50 22.00
N SER A 314 -10.35 -5.21 22.27
CA SER A 314 -11.14 -4.18 21.59
C SER A 314 -10.40 -2.85 21.41
N MET A 315 -10.72 -2.15 20.31
CA MET A 315 -10.33 -0.77 20.02
C MET A 315 -11.46 0.17 20.46
N ARG A 316 -11.13 1.18 21.26
CA ARG A 316 -12.09 2.23 21.64
C ARG A 316 -12.24 3.21 20.46
N PRO A 317 -13.46 3.69 20.14
CA PRO A 317 -13.67 4.68 19.08
C PRO A 317 -12.90 5.99 19.30
N GLY A 318 -12.75 6.79 18.24
CA GLY A 318 -12.25 8.18 18.32
C GLY A 318 -10.74 8.34 18.30
N LYS A 319 -9.95 7.28 18.02
CA LYS A 319 -8.50 7.36 17.88
C LYS A 319 -8.04 7.10 16.43
N ASN A 320 -6.82 7.52 16.13
CA ASN A 320 -6.12 7.15 14.89
C ASN A 320 -5.04 6.09 15.12
N ILE A 321 -4.58 5.93 16.37
CA ILE A 321 -3.63 4.91 16.79
C ILE A 321 -4.18 4.25 18.06
N TRP A 322 -4.29 2.94 18.05
CA TRP A 322 -4.69 2.11 19.19
C TRP A 322 -3.53 1.26 19.65
N ASP A 323 -3.19 1.35 20.92
CA ASP A 323 -2.31 0.40 21.60
C ASP A 323 -3.13 -0.80 22.07
N LEU A 324 -2.93 -1.92 21.40
CA LEU A 324 -3.57 -3.20 21.68
C LEU A 324 -2.68 -4.15 22.49
N THR A 325 -1.56 -3.68 23.00
CA THR A 325 -0.62 -4.47 23.82
C THR A 325 -1.29 -4.91 25.12
N GLY A 326 -1.38 -6.20 25.37
CA GLY A 326 -1.83 -6.76 26.64
C GLY A 326 -0.84 -6.48 27.77
N LYS A 327 -1.28 -6.67 29.02
CA LYS A 327 -0.47 -6.34 30.20
C LYS A 327 0.81 -7.18 30.29
N SER A 328 0.73 -8.47 29.92
CA SER A 328 1.87 -9.41 29.95
C SER A 328 2.59 -9.54 28.61
N SER A 329 2.19 -8.76 27.59
CA SER A 329 2.77 -8.86 26.26
C SER A 329 4.20 -8.31 26.22
N ARG A 330 5.14 -9.15 25.76
CA ARG A 330 6.52 -8.74 25.47
C ARG A 330 6.64 -7.98 24.15
N VAL A 331 5.72 -8.22 23.23
CA VAL A 331 5.66 -7.63 21.89
C VAL A 331 4.61 -6.51 21.89
N LYS A 332 4.96 -5.34 21.39
CA LYS A 332 4.02 -4.23 21.23
C LYS A 332 3.05 -4.51 20.09
N ILE A 333 1.77 -4.18 20.27
CA ILE A 333 0.73 -4.40 19.26
C ILE A 333 -0.03 -3.10 19.04
N TYR A 334 -0.02 -2.63 17.80
CA TYR A 334 -0.71 -1.40 17.42
C TYR A 334 -1.70 -1.65 16.29
N CYS A 335 -2.76 -0.86 16.26
CA CYS A 335 -3.60 -0.69 15.08
C CYS A 335 -3.66 0.79 14.72
N VAL A 336 -3.53 1.12 13.43
CA VAL A 336 -3.44 2.50 12.94
C VAL A 336 -4.48 2.73 11.84
N ARG A 337 -5.17 3.87 11.88
CA ARG A 337 -6.03 4.31 10.78
C ARG A 337 -5.18 4.75 9.60
N HIS A 338 -5.33 4.05 8.50
CA HIS A 338 -4.68 4.40 7.24
C HIS A 338 -5.46 5.50 6.52
N ASN A 339 -4.72 6.45 5.94
CA ASN A 339 -5.30 7.49 5.11
C ASN A 339 -4.27 7.93 4.05
N THR A 340 -4.48 7.54 2.80
CA THR A 340 -3.59 7.87 1.68
C THR A 340 -3.37 9.38 1.53
N TRP A 341 -4.40 10.19 1.77
CA TRP A 341 -4.28 11.65 1.67
C TRP A 341 -3.36 12.24 2.72
N SER A 342 -3.42 11.74 3.96
CA SER A 342 -2.50 12.18 5.01
C SER A 342 -1.05 11.80 4.68
N ILE A 343 -0.84 10.66 4.02
CA ILE A 343 0.48 10.23 3.55
C ILE A 343 0.99 11.20 2.49
N ILE A 344 0.19 11.47 1.45
CA ILE A 344 0.57 12.40 0.37
C ILE A 344 0.90 13.78 0.95
N GLU A 345 0.07 14.27 1.85
CA GLU A 345 0.26 15.58 2.50
C GLU A 345 1.54 15.64 3.32
N ASP A 346 1.77 14.68 4.21
CA ASP A 346 2.95 14.65 5.08
C ASP A 346 4.26 14.59 4.29
N TYR A 347 4.33 13.76 3.26
CA TYR A 347 5.51 13.70 2.40
C TYR A 347 5.74 15.01 1.63
N SER A 348 4.67 15.62 1.13
CA SER A 348 4.73 16.87 0.37
C SER A 348 5.20 18.02 1.23
N VAL A 349 4.60 18.19 2.41
CA VAL A 349 4.98 19.22 3.39
C VAL A 349 6.43 19.06 3.83
N ASN A 350 6.86 17.83 4.15
CA ASN A 350 8.23 17.56 4.58
C ASN A 350 9.24 17.90 3.48
N LEU A 351 8.94 17.54 2.23
CA LEU A 351 9.84 17.85 1.10
C LEU A 351 9.95 19.36 0.86
N LEU A 352 8.85 20.11 0.93
CA LEU A 352 8.83 21.57 0.80
C LEU A 352 9.59 22.26 1.93
N ARG A 353 9.44 21.82 3.17
CA ARG A 353 10.20 22.34 4.32
C ARG A 353 11.70 22.15 4.12
N THR A 354 12.13 20.96 3.68
CA THR A 354 13.54 20.67 3.42
C THR A 354 14.11 21.55 2.31
N ARG A 355 13.33 21.92 1.31
CA ARG A 355 13.74 22.86 0.24
C ARG A 355 13.96 24.26 0.80
N ARG A 356 13.04 24.79 1.61
CA ARG A 356 13.13 26.14 2.21
C ARG A 356 14.34 26.31 3.13
N ILE A 357 14.80 25.25 3.80
CA ILE A 357 15.97 25.27 4.68
C ILE A 357 17.29 25.30 3.87
N ARG A 358 17.28 24.84 2.62
CA ARG A 358 18.47 24.76 1.76
C ARG A 358 18.62 25.99 0.83
N GLN A 359 17.64 26.84 0.75
CA GLN A 359 17.66 28.16 0.11
C GLN A 359 18.00 29.25 1.14
#